data_e3a20d7f5cbc17dca73bdeeb53754963
#
_entry.id   e3a20d7f5cbc17dca73bdeeb53754963
#
_cell.length_a   1.000
_cell.length_b   1.000
_cell.length_c   1.000
_cell.angle_alpha   90.00
_cell.angle_beta   90.00
_cell.angle_gamma   90.00
#
_symmetry.space_group_name_H-M   'P 1'
#
loop_
_entity.id
_entity.type
_entity.pdbx_description
1 polymer ?
#
loop_
_entity_poly.entity_id
_entity_poly.type
_entity_poly.pdbx_seq_one_letter_code
_entity_poly.pdbx_strand_id
1 'polypeptide(L)'
;MARIKRSVNALKKRRKVMKLAKGYWGAKSKQYRAASEQVARSLRYAFKGRKLRKRDFRSLWITRINAAARLNGMSYSTFINGLKKHNITVNRKILADLAERCSCFHQARGNR
;
A
#
# COMPACT_ATOMS: atom_id res chain seq x y z
N MET A 1 11.41 -53.29 10.88
CA MET A 1 11.05 -51.98 10.34
C MET A 1 12.23 -51.03 10.44
N ALA A 2 12.62 -50.36 9.35
CA ALA A 2 13.64 -49.30 9.38
C ALA A 2 13.11 -48.05 10.09
N ARG A 3 13.83 -47.59 11.11
CA ARG A 3 13.46 -46.33 11.83
C ARG A 3 13.82 -45.11 10.98
N ILE A 4 12.81 -44.31 10.60
CA ILE A 4 13.02 -43.08 9.87
C ILE A 4 13.46 -42.00 10.85
N LYS A 5 14.73 -41.57 10.81
CA LYS A 5 15.26 -40.52 11.70
C LYS A 5 14.75 -39.11 11.36
N ARG A 6 14.39 -38.84 10.10
CA ARG A 6 13.88 -37.56 9.65
C ARG A 6 12.72 -37.76 8.71
N SER A 7 11.56 -37.21 9.07
CA SER A 7 10.38 -37.21 8.23
C SER A 7 10.56 -36.27 7.03
N VAL A 8 10.36 -36.78 5.81
CA VAL A 8 10.40 -35.99 4.56
C VAL A 8 9.47 -34.78 4.62
N ASN A 9 8.30 -34.92 5.22
CA ASN A 9 7.34 -33.83 5.39
C ASN A 9 7.86 -32.72 6.30
N ALA A 10 8.56 -33.04 7.39
CA ALA A 10 9.16 -32.05 8.27
C ALA A 10 10.27 -31.26 7.55
N LEU A 11 11.09 -31.93 6.74
CA LEU A 11 12.10 -31.27 5.92
C LEU A 11 11.47 -30.34 4.86
N LYS A 12 10.41 -30.78 4.19
CA LYS A 12 9.66 -29.94 3.21
C LYS A 12 9.12 -28.70 3.88
N LYS A 13 8.48 -28.82 5.05
CA LYS A 13 7.96 -27.66 5.83
C LYS A 13 9.10 -26.69 6.21
N ARG A 14 10.21 -27.18 6.73
CA ARG A 14 11.37 -26.33 7.07
C ARG A 14 11.92 -25.59 5.84
N ARG A 15 12.13 -26.31 4.73
CA ARG A 15 12.62 -25.69 3.48
C ARG A 15 11.69 -24.60 2.97
N LYS A 16 10.37 -24.79 3.06
CA LYS A 16 9.38 -23.76 2.69
C LYS A 16 9.56 -22.48 3.50
N VAL A 17 9.68 -22.59 4.82
CA VAL A 17 9.90 -21.42 5.70
C VAL A 17 11.24 -20.75 5.38
N MET A 18 12.32 -21.51 5.24
CA MET A 18 13.64 -20.96 4.92
C MET A 18 13.67 -20.29 3.55
N LYS A 19 12.90 -20.77 2.57
CA LYS A 19 12.74 -20.11 1.26
C LYS A 19 12.08 -18.73 1.39
N LEU A 20 11.07 -18.59 2.25
CA LEU A 20 10.39 -17.31 2.52
C LEU A 20 11.27 -16.35 3.34
N ALA A 21 12.19 -16.86 4.14
CA ALA A 21 13.11 -16.08 4.96
C ALA A 21 14.37 -15.61 4.23
N LYS A 22 14.54 -15.94 2.95
CA LYS A 22 15.68 -15.46 2.16
C LYS A 22 15.74 -13.95 2.14
N GLY A 23 16.93 -13.38 2.35
CA GLY A 23 17.15 -11.94 2.41
C GLY A 23 16.87 -11.29 3.76
N TYR A 24 16.43 -12.03 4.76
CA TYR A 24 16.27 -11.50 6.11
C TYR A 24 17.61 -11.30 6.80
N TRP A 25 17.67 -10.30 7.65
CA TRP A 25 18.88 -9.89 8.37
C TRP A 25 19.36 -10.95 9.37
N GLY A 26 20.65 -11.26 9.34
CA GLY A 26 21.35 -12.09 10.33
C GLY A 26 20.81 -13.51 10.47
N ALA A 27 20.63 -13.98 11.68
CA ALA A 27 20.15 -15.33 12.00
C ALA A 27 18.74 -15.65 11.47
N LYS A 28 17.93 -14.62 11.19
CA LYS A 28 16.57 -14.77 10.66
C LYS A 28 16.52 -15.41 9.27
N SER A 29 17.61 -15.35 8.49
CA SER A 29 17.74 -16.02 7.20
C SER A 29 18.40 -17.40 7.29
N LYS A 30 19.11 -17.71 8.40
CA LYS A 30 19.94 -18.91 8.53
C LYS A 30 19.40 -19.92 9.53
N GLN A 31 18.84 -19.47 10.65
CA GLN A 31 18.34 -20.33 11.72
C GLN A 31 16.82 -20.50 11.60
N TYR A 32 16.36 -21.77 11.55
CA TYR A 32 14.93 -22.08 11.37
C TYR A 32 14.03 -21.48 12.43
N ARG A 33 14.43 -21.51 13.72
CA ARG A 33 13.62 -20.97 14.82
C ARG A 33 13.34 -19.48 14.62
N ALA A 34 14.41 -18.69 14.42
CA ALA A 34 14.28 -17.25 14.19
C ALA A 34 13.57 -16.94 12.86
N ALA A 35 13.85 -17.71 11.80
CA ALA A 35 13.18 -17.58 10.52
C ALA A 35 11.68 -17.82 10.60
N SER A 36 11.25 -18.86 11.30
CA SER A 36 9.82 -19.22 11.45
C SER A 36 9.03 -18.12 12.13
N GLU A 37 9.52 -17.56 13.24
CA GLU A 37 8.86 -16.44 13.93
C GLU A 37 8.79 -15.19 13.06
N GLN A 38 9.88 -14.87 12.39
CA GLN A 38 9.95 -13.67 11.56
C GLN A 38 9.04 -13.78 10.32
N VAL A 39 8.98 -14.94 9.67
CA VAL A 39 8.07 -15.18 8.54
C VAL A 39 6.61 -15.05 9.00
N ALA A 40 6.25 -15.64 10.14
CA ALA A 40 4.91 -15.53 10.69
C ALA A 40 4.51 -14.06 10.96
N ARG A 41 5.42 -13.27 11.55
CA ARG A 41 5.21 -11.83 11.76
C ARG A 41 5.08 -11.06 10.45
N SER A 42 5.95 -11.34 9.48
CA SER A 42 5.92 -10.70 8.16
C SER A 42 4.59 -10.92 7.44
N LEU A 43 4.06 -12.14 7.48
CA LEU A 43 2.76 -12.46 6.87
C LEU A 43 1.60 -11.73 7.56
N ARG A 44 1.64 -11.61 8.90
CA ARG A 44 0.65 -10.81 9.65
C ARG A 44 0.71 -9.33 9.26
N TYR A 45 1.93 -8.75 9.17
CA TYR A 45 2.09 -7.37 8.76
C TYR A 45 1.71 -7.15 7.29
N ALA A 46 2.00 -8.10 6.41
CA ALA A 46 1.56 -8.04 5.03
C ALA A 46 0.02 -8.03 4.90
N PHE A 47 -0.67 -8.84 5.72
CA PHE A 47 -2.13 -8.82 5.78
C PHE A 47 -2.68 -7.47 6.26
N LYS A 48 -2.12 -6.94 7.37
CA LYS A 48 -2.49 -5.62 7.91
C LYS A 48 -2.18 -4.50 6.89
N GLY A 49 -1.01 -4.54 6.29
CA GLY A 49 -0.58 -3.55 5.29
C GLY A 49 -1.49 -3.48 4.07
N ARG A 50 -1.95 -4.63 3.55
CA ARG A 50 -2.93 -4.64 2.45
C ARG A 50 -4.26 -3.99 2.82
N LYS A 51 -4.71 -4.10 4.08
CA LYS A 51 -5.91 -3.41 4.57
C LYS A 51 -5.67 -1.92 4.77
N LEU A 52 -4.52 -1.53 5.32
CA LEU A 52 -4.17 -0.13 5.56
C LEU A 52 -3.95 0.63 4.26
N ARG A 53 -3.35 0.00 3.25
CA ARG A 53 -3.09 0.61 1.93
C ARG A 53 -4.30 1.34 1.35
N LYS A 54 -5.50 0.77 1.50
CA LYS A 54 -6.73 1.39 1.01
C LYS A 54 -7.03 2.73 1.70
N ARG A 55 -6.74 2.83 3.01
CA ARG A 55 -6.91 4.05 3.81
C ARG A 55 -5.85 5.08 3.44
N ASP A 56 -4.61 4.64 3.31
CA ASP A 56 -3.45 5.50 3.02
C ASP A 56 -3.60 6.14 1.64
N PHE A 57 -3.95 5.36 0.62
CA PHE A 57 -4.22 5.91 -0.71
C PHE A 57 -5.42 6.85 -0.73
N ARG A 58 -6.49 6.55 -0.01
CA ARG A 58 -7.63 7.47 0.07
C ARG A 58 -7.23 8.80 0.73
N SER A 59 -6.43 8.77 1.78
CA SER A 59 -5.90 9.97 2.42
C SER A 59 -5.05 10.78 1.44
N LEU A 60 -4.16 10.14 0.71
CA LEU A 60 -3.31 10.76 -0.30
C LEU A 60 -4.16 11.45 -1.40
N TRP A 61 -5.18 10.77 -1.93
CA TRP A 61 -6.07 11.36 -2.93
C TRP A 61 -6.80 12.60 -2.40
N ILE A 62 -7.29 12.55 -1.17
CA ILE A 62 -7.95 13.68 -0.52
C ILE A 62 -6.99 14.87 -0.38
N THR A 63 -5.73 14.62 0.00
CA THR A 63 -4.71 15.67 0.10
C THR A 63 -4.45 16.33 -1.25
N ARG A 64 -4.30 15.55 -2.33
CA ARG A 64 -4.10 16.07 -3.70
C ARG A 64 -5.29 16.89 -4.18
N ILE A 65 -6.52 16.38 -4.02
CA ILE A 65 -7.74 17.11 -4.39
C ILE A 65 -7.86 18.40 -3.60
N ASN A 66 -7.55 18.39 -2.29
CA ASN A 66 -7.62 19.57 -1.45
C ASN A 66 -6.60 20.64 -1.89
N ALA A 67 -5.39 20.24 -2.24
CA ALA A 67 -4.38 21.15 -2.77
C ALA A 67 -4.85 21.83 -4.05
N ALA A 68 -5.38 21.08 -5.01
CA ALA A 68 -5.91 21.61 -6.25
C ALA A 68 -7.15 22.50 -6.02
N ALA A 69 -8.06 22.14 -5.13
CA ALA A 69 -9.22 22.96 -4.77
C ALA A 69 -8.79 24.30 -4.17
N ARG A 70 -7.80 24.31 -3.28
CA ARG A 70 -7.25 25.53 -2.68
C ARG A 70 -6.58 26.46 -3.70
N LEU A 71 -5.89 25.93 -4.68
CA LEU A 71 -5.32 26.70 -5.79
C LEU A 71 -6.41 27.42 -6.60
N ASN A 72 -7.63 26.88 -6.63
CA ASN A 72 -8.81 27.50 -7.26
C ASN A 72 -9.70 28.27 -6.27
N GLY A 73 -9.21 28.61 -5.07
CA GLY A 73 -9.93 29.41 -4.08
C GLY A 73 -11.07 28.69 -3.34
N MET A 74 -11.13 27.35 -3.42
CA MET A 74 -12.19 26.54 -2.80
C MET A 74 -11.63 25.60 -1.73
N SER A 75 -12.48 25.25 -0.74
CA SER A 75 -12.15 24.16 0.19
C SER A 75 -12.54 22.80 -0.39
N TYR A 76 -11.92 21.72 0.11
CA TYR A 76 -12.28 20.34 -0.28
C TYR A 76 -13.77 20.05 -0.08
N SER A 77 -14.35 20.49 1.05
CA SER A 77 -15.76 20.25 1.38
C SER A 77 -16.71 20.96 0.42
N THR A 78 -16.44 22.22 0.09
CA THR A 78 -17.20 22.99 -0.89
C THR A 78 -17.13 22.36 -2.28
N PHE A 79 -15.94 21.93 -2.71
CA PHE A 79 -15.74 21.27 -3.99
C PHE A 79 -16.53 19.96 -4.09
N ILE A 80 -16.41 19.08 -3.09
CA ILE A 80 -17.14 17.79 -3.07
C ILE A 80 -18.66 18.02 -2.97
N ASN A 81 -19.11 19.01 -2.23
CA ASN A 81 -20.53 19.36 -2.17
C ASN A 81 -21.05 19.85 -3.53
N GLY A 82 -20.26 20.67 -4.24
CA GLY A 82 -20.57 21.10 -5.60
C GLY A 82 -20.74 19.91 -6.57
N LEU A 83 -19.81 18.94 -6.56
CA LEU A 83 -19.91 17.74 -7.37
C LEU A 83 -21.20 16.95 -7.07
N LYS A 84 -21.57 16.83 -5.79
CA LYS A 84 -22.80 16.13 -5.38
C LYS A 84 -24.05 16.86 -5.87
N LYS A 85 -24.10 18.20 -5.78
CA LYS A 85 -25.23 19.01 -6.25
C LYS A 85 -25.47 18.88 -7.75
N HIS A 86 -24.38 18.73 -8.52
CA HIS A 86 -24.45 18.52 -9.96
C HIS A 86 -24.54 17.06 -10.39
N ASN A 87 -24.78 16.14 -9.44
CA ASN A 87 -24.87 14.69 -9.68
C ASN A 87 -23.65 14.06 -10.39
N ILE A 88 -22.47 14.66 -10.21
CA ILE A 88 -21.23 14.17 -10.79
C ILE A 88 -20.64 13.08 -9.88
N THR A 89 -20.75 11.81 -10.29
CA THR A 89 -20.28 10.63 -9.54
C THR A 89 -18.89 10.19 -10.02
N VAL A 90 -17.85 10.90 -9.60
CA VAL A 90 -16.46 10.55 -9.89
C VAL A 90 -15.76 10.07 -8.62
N ASN A 91 -14.98 8.97 -8.74
CA ASN A 91 -14.25 8.47 -7.58
C ASN A 91 -13.03 9.36 -7.27
N ARG A 92 -12.57 9.30 -6.00
CA ARG A 92 -11.47 10.16 -5.52
C ARG A 92 -10.13 9.90 -6.21
N LYS A 93 -9.90 8.69 -6.70
CA LYS A 93 -8.70 8.35 -7.47
C LYS A 93 -8.65 9.16 -8.76
N ILE A 94 -9.73 9.12 -9.55
CA ILE A 94 -9.82 9.87 -10.81
C ILE A 94 -9.73 11.38 -10.55
N LEU A 95 -10.41 11.88 -9.50
CA LEU A 95 -10.31 13.30 -9.13
C LEU A 95 -8.89 13.71 -8.75
N ALA A 96 -8.13 12.84 -8.07
CA ALA A 96 -6.73 13.12 -7.71
C ALA A 96 -5.82 13.12 -8.95
N ASP A 97 -6.05 12.20 -9.89
CA ASP A 97 -5.31 12.14 -11.17
C ASP A 97 -5.61 13.37 -12.05
N LEU A 98 -6.85 13.85 -12.07
CA LEU A 98 -7.23 15.09 -12.73
C LEU A 98 -6.60 16.32 -12.06
N ALA A 99 -6.58 16.35 -10.72
CA ALA A 99 -5.98 17.44 -9.95
C ALA A 99 -4.47 17.58 -10.26
N GLU A 100 -3.77 16.47 -10.41
CA GLU A 100 -2.35 16.46 -10.76
C GLU A 100 -2.09 16.99 -12.18
N ARG A 101 -2.92 16.61 -13.14
CA ARG A 101 -2.83 17.09 -14.54
C ARG A 101 -3.19 18.57 -14.66
N CYS A 102 -4.17 19.05 -13.92
CA CYS A 102 -4.54 20.47 -13.92
C CYS A 102 -3.47 21.36 -13.27
N SER A 103 -2.79 20.93 -12.22
CA SER A 103 -1.71 21.70 -11.60
C SER A 103 -0.51 21.86 -12.55
N CYS A 104 -0.17 20.85 -13.35
CA CYS A 104 0.86 20.97 -14.38
C CYS A 104 0.49 21.97 -15.49
N PHE A 105 -0.80 22.14 -15.80
CA PHE A 105 -1.27 23.10 -16.80
C PHE A 105 -1.14 24.56 -16.34
N HIS A 106 -1.28 24.84 -15.03
CA HIS A 106 -1.09 26.17 -14.48
C HIS A 106 0.39 26.60 -14.45
N GLN A 107 1.32 25.69 -14.19
CA GLN A 107 2.75 25.99 -14.25
C GLN A 107 3.23 26.30 -15.67
N ALA A 108 2.65 25.68 -16.68
CA ALA A 108 2.97 25.95 -18.09
C ALA A 108 2.46 27.32 -18.57
N ARG A 109 1.46 27.93 -17.90
CA ARG A 109 0.97 29.29 -18.22
C ARG A 109 1.72 30.41 -17.52
N GLY A 110 2.50 30.10 -16.47
CA GLY A 110 3.28 31.10 -15.72
C GLY A 110 4.65 31.46 -16.32
N ASN A 111 5.07 30.80 -17.41
CA ASN A 111 6.35 31.04 -18.09
C ASN A 111 6.18 31.62 -19.50
N ARG A 112 5.29 32.56 -19.68
CA ARG A 112 5.28 33.44 -20.87
C ARG A 112 5.16 34.90 -20.44
#